data_6aa74986a7ee0db475bd46a60c8a952e
#
_entry.id   6aa74986a7ee0db475bd46a60c8a952e
#
_cell.length_a   1.000
_cell.length_b   1.000
_cell.length_c   1.000
_cell.angle_alpha   90.00
_cell.angle_beta   90.00
_cell.angle_gamma   90.00
#
_symmetry.space_group_name_H-M   'P 1'
#
loop_
_entity.id
_entity.type
_entity.pdbx_description
1 polymer ?
#
loop_
_entity_poly.entity_id
_entity_poly.type
_entity_poly.pdbx_seq_one_letter_code
_entity_poly.pdbx_strand_id
1 'polypeptide(L)'
;MFYALVSNNEVNKITKGEWSGVYYYGSRWYLCKYEDEKRVIADEPFCYGFSISSMEHDKSTSYPKITTIVFDEFLTRRSYLPDEFVLFMNVISTIVRHRINVKIFMLGNTVNKYCPYFSEMGLTRIKDMKPGDIDLYRYGDSELTVAVEYAEGNSKGKNGKKSDTYFAFDNPKLSMITGGAWEIDIYPHCPHKYKPKDVVFTYFIMFNDELLQCEVVSTDNDIFTFIHRKTTPIKDEDNDVIYSPLYDSRPNWKRKINKPTSSLEKKIALLYAKDKIFYSDNEVGEIVRNYLIWCGKSST
;
A
#
# COMPACT_ATOMS: atom_id res chain seq x y z
N MET A 1 2.92 -18.80 -9.90
CA MET A 1 1.64 -18.65 -10.62
C MET A 1 1.53 -19.66 -11.79
N PHE A 2 2.22 -19.54 -12.91
CA PHE A 2 1.99 -20.35 -14.10
C PHE A 2 2.22 -21.87 -13.94
N TYR A 3 3.13 -22.31 -13.06
CA TYR A 3 3.30 -23.74 -12.77
C TYR A 3 2.06 -24.40 -12.15
N ALA A 4 1.24 -23.65 -11.41
CA ALA A 4 -0.03 -24.16 -10.89
C ALA A 4 -1.02 -24.46 -12.01
N LEU A 5 -1.02 -23.67 -13.10
CA LEU A 5 -1.84 -23.92 -14.29
C LEU A 5 -1.43 -25.21 -15.00
N VAL A 6 -0.13 -25.54 -14.97
CA VAL A 6 0.38 -26.82 -15.52
C VAL A 6 -0.13 -27.98 -14.66
N SER A 7 0.02 -27.89 -13.34
CA SER A 7 -0.41 -28.95 -12.40
C SER A 7 -1.91 -29.24 -12.51
N ASN A 8 -2.72 -28.22 -12.81
CA ASN A 8 -4.18 -28.36 -12.97
C ASN A 8 -4.59 -28.70 -14.42
N ASN A 9 -3.63 -28.94 -15.30
CA ASN A 9 -3.85 -29.19 -16.73
C ASN A 9 -4.58 -28.04 -17.48
N GLU A 10 -4.52 -26.82 -16.91
CA GLU A 10 -5.18 -25.65 -17.50
C GLU A 10 -4.49 -25.18 -18.80
N VAL A 11 -3.15 -25.27 -18.87
CA VAL A 11 -2.40 -24.90 -20.08
C VAL A 11 -2.89 -25.74 -21.28
N ASN A 12 -3.02 -27.05 -21.09
CA ASN A 12 -3.51 -27.94 -22.12
C ASN A 12 -4.96 -27.62 -22.54
N LYS A 13 -5.84 -27.35 -21.58
CA LYS A 13 -7.23 -26.96 -21.85
C LYS A 13 -7.32 -25.64 -22.61
N ILE A 14 -6.60 -24.61 -22.17
CA ILE A 14 -6.63 -23.26 -22.78
C ILE A 14 -6.07 -23.31 -24.22
N THR A 15 -5.00 -24.05 -24.41
CA THR A 15 -4.35 -24.18 -25.72
C THR A 15 -4.96 -25.29 -26.60
N LYS A 16 -6.06 -25.90 -26.15
CA LYS A 16 -6.76 -26.98 -26.88
C LYS A 16 -5.85 -28.16 -27.23
N GLY A 17 -4.92 -28.51 -26.37
CA GLY A 17 -4.01 -29.62 -26.52
C GLY A 17 -2.70 -29.28 -27.26
N GLU A 18 -2.54 -28.07 -27.76
CA GLU A 18 -1.33 -27.67 -28.49
C GLU A 18 -0.10 -27.63 -27.59
N TRP A 19 -0.26 -27.13 -26.35
CA TRP A 19 0.78 -27.01 -25.34
C TRP A 19 0.37 -27.66 -24.03
N SER A 20 1.34 -28.22 -23.29
CA SER A 20 1.07 -28.90 -22.04
C SER A 20 1.79 -28.28 -20.84
N GLY A 21 2.70 -27.34 -21.05
CA GLY A 21 3.52 -26.77 -19.99
C GLY A 21 3.95 -25.34 -20.26
N VAL A 22 4.70 -24.81 -19.28
CA VAL A 22 5.33 -23.49 -19.36
C VAL A 22 6.81 -23.57 -19.04
N TYR A 23 7.60 -22.70 -19.65
CA TYR A 23 9.03 -22.59 -19.46
C TYR A 23 9.40 -21.13 -19.18
N TYR A 24 10.17 -20.90 -18.11
CA TYR A 24 10.64 -19.58 -17.73
C TYR A 24 12.12 -19.42 -18.02
N TYR A 25 12.46 -18.37 -18.76
CA TYR A 25 13.85 -18.01 -19.06
C TYR A 25 13.96 -16.50 -19.33
N GLY A 26 14.95 -15.84 -18.72
CA GLY A 26 15.27 -14.43 -19.01
C GLY A 26 14.09 -13.47 -18.79
N SER A 27 13.37 -13.57 -17.69
CA SER A 27 12.17 -12.77 -17.37
C SER A 27 11.03 -12.94 -18.38
N ARG A 28 10.98 -14.07 -19.10
CA ARG A 28 9.97 -14.39 -20.09
C ARG A 28 9.37 -15.77 -19.83
N TRP A 29 8.10 -15.90 -20.11
CA TRP A 29 7.37 -17.16 -20.01
C TRP A 29 6.97 -17.62 -21.40
N TYR A 30 7.30 -18.87 -21.71
CA TYR A 30 7.03 -19.53 -22.98
C TYR A 30 6.10 -20.72 -22.76
N LEU A 31 5.25 -21.00 -23.72
CA LEU A 31 4.55 -22.28 -23.76
C LEU A 31 5.54 -23.37 -24.16
N CYS A 32 5.36 -24.57 -23.63
CA CYS A 32 6.18 -25.71 -24.00
C CYS A 32 5.38 -27.03 -23.99
N LYS A 33 5.91 -28.03 -24.67
CA LYS A 33 5.44 -29.43 -24.64
C LYS A 33 6.63 -30.36 -24.67
N TYR A 34 6.37 -31.65 -24.49
CA TYR A 34 7.39 -32.69 -24.63
C TYR A 34 7.00 -33.57 -25.80
N GLU A 35 7.90 -33.76 -26.78
CA GLU A 35 7.82 -34.66 -27.89
C GLU A 35 9.08 -35.53 -27.89
N ASP A 36 8.91 -36.86 -27.92
CA ASP A 36 10.03 -37.82 -27.87
C ASP A 36 11.06 -37.51 -26.79
N GLU A 37 10.58 -37.23 -25.56
CA GLU A 37 11.37 -36.84 -24.38
C GLU A 37 12.13 -35.52 -24.54
N LYS A 38 11.99 -34.80 -25.62
CA LYS A 38 12.58 -33.48 -25.84
C LYS A 38 11.57 -32.39 -25.56
N ARG A 39 12.04 -31.33 -24.90
CA ARG A 39 11.22 -30.14 -24.68
C ARG A 39 11.20 -29.29 -25.95
N VAL A 40 10.01 -29.08 -26.49
CA VAL A 40 9.73 -28.12 -27.57
C VAL A 40 9.19 -26.85 -26.91
N ILE A 41 9.77 -25.71 -27.23
CA ILE A 41 9.43 -24.40 -26.67
C ILE A 41 8.88 -23.54 -27.80
N ALA A 42 7.82 -22.78 -27.50
CA ALA A 42 7.27 -21.82 -28.47
C ALA A 42 8.30 -20.72 -28.79
N ASP A 43 8.33 -20.25 -30.01
CA ASP A 43 9.28 -19.24 -30.50
C ASP A 43 9.12 -17.90 -29.80
N GLU A 44 7.89 -17.54 -29.39
CA GLU A 44 7.57 -16.27 -28.75
C GLU A 44 7.10 -16.47 -27.30
N PRO A 45 7.49 -15.55 -26.41
CA PRO A 45 6.95 -15.55 -25.06
C PRO A 45 5.50 -15.10 -25.04
N PHE A 46 4.66 -15.74 -24.23
CA PHE A 46 3.30 -15.31 -24.00
C PHE A 46 3.18 -14.31 -22.83
N CYS A 47 4.20 -14.23 -21.96
CA CYS A 47 4.20 -13.32 -20.82
C CYS A 47 5.64 -12.88 -20.48
N TYR A 48 5.73 -11.67 -19.93
CA TYR A 48 6.98 -11.09 -19.41
C TYR A 48 6.83 -10.88 -17.90
N GLY A 49 7.91 -11.11 -17.16
CA GLY A 49 7.98 -10.80 -15.72
C GLY A 49 8.90 -9.62 -15.49
N PHE A 50 8.35 -8.56 -14.87
CA PHE A 50 9.10 -7.35 -14.53
C PHE A 50 9.16 -7.14 -13.03
N SER A 51 10.31 -6.69 -12.53
CA SER A 51 10.43 -6.11 -11.22
C SER A 51 10.46 -4.60 -11.34
N ILE A 52 9.66 -3.88 -10.55
CA ILE A 52 9.63 -2.41 -10.55
C ILE A 52 11.03 -1.83 -10.33
N SER A 53 11.82 -2.45 -9.45
CA SER A 53 13.17 -1.98 -9.10
C SER A 53 14.23 -2.21 -10.19
N SER A 54 14.00 -3.11 -11.16
CA SER A 54 15.01 -3.48 -12.16
C SER A 54 14.72 -2.94 -13.57
N MET A 55 13.54 -2.38 -13.81
CA MET A 55 13.10 -1.94 -15.15
C MET A 55 13.85 -0.72 -15.73
N GLU A 56 14.66 -0.04 -14.94
CA GLU A 56 15.48 1.07 -15.46
C GLU A 56 16.45 0.63 -16.56
N HIS A 57 16.85 -0.63 -16.56
CA HIS A 57 17.75 -1.21 -17.58
C HIS A 57 17.06 -1.57 -18.90
N ASP A 58 15.71 -1.67 -18.90
CA ASP A 58 14.94 -2.14 -20.06
C ASP A 58 14.24 -1.02 -20.85
N LYS A 59 14.55 0.24 -20.57
CA LYS A 59 13.91 1.43 -21.19
C LYS A 59 13.96 1.45 -22.72
N SER A 60 14.90 0.74 -23.34
CA SER A 60 15.06 0.66 -24.79
C SER A 60 14.26 -0.46 -25.46
N THR A 61 13.69 -1.39 -24.68
CA THR A 61 12.98 -2.54 -25.21
C THR A 61 11.54 -2.16 -25.58
N SER A 62 11.04 -2.75 -26.67
CA SER A 62 9.67 -2.55 -27.13
C SER A 62 8.83 -3.80 -26.89
N TYR A 63 7.59 -3.59 -26.43
CA TYR A 63 6.66 -4.68 -26.11
C TYR A 63 5.33 -4.53 -26.88
N PRO A 64 5.34 -4.57 -28.24
CA PRO A 64 4.19 -4.19 -29.05
C PRO A 64 2.99 -5.13 -28.91
N LYS A 65 3.21 -6.38 -28.49
CA LYS A 65 2.17 -7.40 -28.37
C LYS A 65 1.51 -7.46 -26.99
N ILE A 66 2.00 -6.73 -25.99
CA ILE A 66 1.38 -6.70 -24.65
C ILE A 66 0.09 -5.87 -24.70
N THR A 67 -1.02 -6.49 -24.33
CA THR A 67 -2.34 -5.86 -24.22
C THR A 67 -2.87 -5.86 -22.78
N THR A 68 -2.23 -6.63 -21.90
CA THR A 68 -2.64 -6.77 -20.52
C THR A 68 -1.41 -6.72 -19.61
N ILE A 69 -1.49 -5.88 -18.57
CA ILE A 69 -0.50 -5.78 -17.52
C ILE A 69 -1.17 -6.15 -16.19
N VAL A 70 -0.54 -7.01 -15.42
CA VAL A 70 -0.98 -7.36 -14.07
C VAL A 70 0.10 -6.95 -13.09
N PHE A 71 -0.25 -6.09 -12.15
CA PHE A 71 0.58 -5.72 -11.02
C PHE A 71 0.00 -6.38 -9.77
N ASP A 72 0.65 -7.43 -9.31
CA ASP A 72 0.19 -8.23 -8.18
C ASP A 72 0.81 -7.73 -6.86
N GLU A 73 0.03 -7.81 -5.77
CA GLU A 73 0.44 -7.41 -4.42
C GLU A 73 0.90 -5.94 -4.31
N PHE A 74 0.22 -5.01 -5.00
CA PHE A 74 0.56 -3.58 -4.93
C PHE A 74 0.29 -2.97 -3.54
N LEU A 75 -0.56 -3.60 -2.71
CA LEU A 75 -0.79 -3.23 -1.33
C LEU A 75 0.14 -4.01 -0.40
N THR A 76 0.90 -3.31 0.43
CA THR A 76 1.81 -3.94 1.38
C THR A 76 1.69 -3.32 2.77
N ARG A 77 1.88 -4.11 3.81
CA ARG A 77 2.07 -3.64 5.20
C ARG A 77 3.49 -3.18 5.48
N ARG A 78 4.42 -3.60 4.64
CA ARG A 78 5.82 -3.20 4.76
C ARG A 78 6.00 -1.80 4.15
N SER A 79 7.13 -1.53 3.69
CA SER A 79 7.43 -0.24 3.07
C SER A 79 7.41 -0.36 1.56
N TYR A 80 6.95 0.68 0.92
CA TYR A 80 7.11 0.90 -0.51
C TYR A 80 8.55 1.31 -0.86
N LEU A 81 8.96 1.12 -2.10
CA LEU A 81 10.22 1.68 -2.60
C LEU A 81 10.15 3.23 -2.59
N PRO A 82 11.27 3.93 -2.49
CA PRO A 82 11.28 5.36 -2.74
C PRO A 82 10.69 5.67 -4.12
N ASP A 83 9.76 6.60 -4.18
CA ASP A 83 9.07 7.02 -5.41
C ASP A 83 8.47 5.86 -6.23
N GLU A 84 7.97 4.82 -5.55
CA GLU A 84 7.50 3.58 -6.17
C GLU A 84 6.41 3.82 -7.22
N PHE A 85 5.49 4.77 -6.98
CA PHE A 85 4.48 5.13 -7.98
C PHE A 85 5.12 5.66 -9.27
N VAL A 86 6.13 6.51 -9.15
CA VAL A 86 6.87 7.05 -10.31
C VAL A 86 7.60 5.93 -11.05
N LEU A 87 8.24 5.02 -10.30
CA LEU A 87 8.88 3.83 -10.89
C LEU A 87 7.86 2.96 -11.65
N PHE A 88 6.69 2.72 -11.06
CA PHE A 88 5.60 1.99 -11.70
C PHE A 88 5.12 2.69 -12.98
N MET A 89 4.90 4.01 -12.94
CA MET A 89 4.49 4.78 -14.11
C MET A 89 5.55 4.76 -15.23
N ASN A 90 6.84 4.74 -14.88
CA ASN A 90 7.91 4.57 -15.86
C ASN A 90 7.86 3.19 -16.54
N VAL A 91 7.59 2.11 -15.76
CA VAL A 91 7.36 0.77 -16.30
C VAL A 91 6.19 0.77 -17.27
N ILE A 92 5.05 1.31 -16.86
CA ILE A 92 3.85 1.41 -17.70
C ILE A 92 4.16 2.19 -18.98
N SER A 93 4.79 3.35 -18.89
CA SER A 93 5.17 4.17 -20.04
C SER A 93 6.07 3.41 -21.02
N THR A 94 7.03 2.64 -20.51
CA THR A 94 7.93 1.83 -21.34
C THR A 94 7.18 0.73 -22.10
N ILE A 95 6.23 0.07 -21.44
CA ILE A 95 5.46 -1.03 -22.04
C ILE A 95 4.39 -0.51 -22.99
N VAL A 96 3.63 0.50 -22.57
CA VAL A 96 2.44 0.99 -23.30
C VAL A 96 2.82 1.83 -24.53
N ARG A 97 3.79 2.74 -24.42
CA ARG A 97 4.31 3.57 -25.52
C ARG A 97 3.23 4.13 -26.48
N HIS A 98 2.37 5.01 -25.97
CA HIS A 98 1.29 5.65 -26.73
C HIS A 98 0.16 4.74 -27.23
N ARG A 99 0.12 3.47 -26.83
CA ARG A 99 -1.01 2.59 -27.13
C ARG A 99 -2.16 2.84 -26.16
N ILE A 100 -3.37 2.80 -26.64
CA ILE A 100 -4.60 3.02 -25.85
C ILE A 100 -5.34 1.70 -25.53
N ASN A 101 -4.93 0.60 -26.13
CA ASN A 101 -5.59 -0.72 -26.00
C ASN A 101 -4.97 -1.62 -24.94
N VAL A 102 -4.19 -1.08 -24.02
CA VAL A 102 -3.56 -1.85 -22.93
C VAL A 102 -4.40 -1.70 -21.66
N LYS A 103 -4.78 -2.82 -21.07
CA LYS A 103 -5.48 -2.88 -19.78
C LYS A 103 -4.48 -3.16 -18.67
N ILE A 104 -4.63 -2.46 -17.56
CA ILE A 104 -3.79 -2.59 -16.38
C ILE A 104 -4.66 -3.06 -15.21
N PHE A 105 -4.31 -4.19 -14.62
CA PHE A 105 -4.94 -4.73 -13.43
C PHE A 105 -3.97 -4.63 -12.26
N MET A 106 -4.37 -3.95 -11.21
CA MET A 106 -3.63 -3.88 -9.95
C MET A 106 -4.37 -4.73 -8.93
N LEU A 107 -3.72 -5.77 -8.42
CA LEU A 107 -4.30 -6.72 -7.48
C LEU A 107 -3.66 -6.54 -6.12
N GLY A 108 -4.46 -6.53 -5.06
CA GLY A 108 -3.97 -6.41 -3.71
C GLY A 108 -4.96 -6.95 -2.68
N ASN A 109 -4.42 -7.44 -1.57
CA ASN A 109 -5.23 -7.78 -0.40
C ASN A 109 -5.48 -6.52 0.44
N THR A 110 -6.55 -6.50 1.24
CA THR A 110 -6.93 -5.38 2.10
C THR A 110 -6.02 -5.24 3.33
N VAL A 111 -4.73 -5.10 3.10
CA VAL A 111 -3.72 -5.03 4.17
C VAL A 111 -3.44 -3.61 4.67
N ASN A 112 -3.62 -2.59 3.82
CA ASN A 112 -3.37 -1.20 4.17
C ASN A 112 -4.16 -0.25 3.26
N LYS A 113 -5.00 0.60 3.86
CA LYS A 113 -5.75 1.65 3.14
C LYS A 113 -4.93 2.93 2.87
N TYR A 114 -3.74 3.05 3.48
CA TYR A 114 -2.81 4.16 3.26
C TYR A 114 -1.73 3.72 2.28
N CYS A 115 -2.00 3.88 1.01
CA CYS A 115 -1.17 3.41 -0.07
C CYS A 115 -0.76 4.58 -0.99
N PRO A 116 0.53 4.69 -1.39
CA PRO A 116 0.98 5.74 -2.31
C PRO A 116 0.18 5.77 -3.60
N TYR A 117 -0.18 4.61 -4.13
CA TYR A 117 -0.95 4.51 -5.38
C TYR A 117 -2.33 5.18 -5.26
N PHE A 118 -3.02 5.03 -4.14
CA PHE A 118 -4.32 5.67 -3.93
C PHE A 118 -4.19 7.19 -3.88
N SER A 119 -3.19 7.70 -3.15
CA SER A 119 -2.94 9.13 -3.03
C SER A 119 -2.51 9.74 -4.37
N GLU A 120 -1.54 9.16 -5.05
CA GLU A 120 -1.00 9.66 -6.31
C GLU A 120 -2.00 9.60 -7.47
N MET A 121 -2.89 8.62 -7.46
CA MET A 121 -4.00 8.52 -8.41
C MET A 121 -5.23 9.35 -8.01
N GLY A 122 -5.23 10.02 -6.86
CA GLY A 122 -6.38 10.78 -6.37
C GLY A 122 -7.61 9.94 -6.07
N LEU A 123 -7.44 8.69 -5.61
CA LEU A 123 -8.53 7.76 -5.30
C LEU A 123 -9.05 8.03 -3.88
N THR A 124 -9.77 9.12 -3.70
CA THR A 124 -10.13 9.67 -2.38
C THR A 124 -11.17 8.87 -1.62
N ARG A 125 -12.04 8.11 -2.32
CA ARG A 125 -13.16 7.38 -1.69
C ARG A 125 -12.81 5.98 -1.19
N ILE A 126 -11.57 5.52 -1.35
CA ILE A 126 -11.13 4.17 -0.93
C ILE A 126 -11.43 3.91 0.55
N LYS A 127 -11.30 4.93 1.40
CA LYS A 127 -11.52 4.80 2.85
C LYS A 127 -12.97 4.48 3.22
N ASP A 128 -13.92 4.89 2.36
CA ASP A 128 -15.37 4.77 2.59
C ASP A 128 -15.97 3.55 1.89
N MET A 129 -15.22 2.89 0.99
CA MET A 129 -15.69 1.73 0.25
C MET A 129 -15.95 0.53 1.15
N LYS A 130 -16.99 -0.22 0.82
CA LYS A 130 -17.38 -1.48 1.45
C LYS A 130 -17.17 -2.64 0.49
N PRO A 131 -17.01 -3.88 1.00
CA PRO A 131 -16.96 -5.07 0.15
C PRO A 131 -18.16 -5.11 -0.83
N GLY A 132 -17.86 -5.29 -2.11
CA GLY A 132 -18.82 -5.26 -3.21
C GLY A 132 -18.96 -3.91 -3.93
N ASP A 133 -18.39 -2.84 -3.37
CA ASP A 133 -18.43 -1.53 -4.02
C ASP A 133 -17.49 -1.46 -5.22
N ILE A 134 -17.93 -0.72 -6.26
CA ILE A 134 -17.09 -0.38 -7.43
C ILE A 134 -17.19 1.12 -7.65
N ASP A 135 -16.04 1.79 -7.63
CA ASP A 135 -15.92 3.21 -7.91
C ASP A 135 -15.20 3.46 -9.24
N LEU A 136 -15.66 4.46 -9.99
CA LEU A 136 -15.08 4.88 -11.26
C LEU A 136 -14.51 6.29 -11.14
N TYR A 137 -13.24 6.45 -11.51
CA TYR A 137 -12.53 7.72 -11.55
C TYR A 137 -12.18 8.07 -13.00
N ARG A 138 -12.46 9.32 -13.40
CA ARG A 138 -12.12 9.88 -14.72
C ARG A 138 -11.25 11.11 -14.51
N TYR A 139 -10.27 11.29 -15.36
CA TYR A 139 -9.23 12.31 -15.21
C TYR A 139 -9.33 13.37 -16.31
N GLY A 140 -10.06 14.44 -16.02
CA GLY A 140 -10.26 15.56 -16.94
C GLY A 140 -10.84 15.11 -18.29
N ASP A 141 -10.27 15.62 -19.37
CA ASP A 141 -10.64 15.29 -20.75
C ASP A 141 -9.91 14.05 -21.28
N SER A 142 -9.15 13.32 -20.44
CA SER A 142 -8.45 12.11 -20.85
C SER A 142 -9.44 10.94 -20.96
N GLU A 143 -9.12 10.00 -21.84
CA GLU A 143 -9.87 8.73 -21.97
C GLU A 143 -9.55 7.75 -20.83
N LEU A 144 -8.65 8.10 -19.92
CA LEU A 144 -8.25 7.24 -18.81
C LEU A 144 -9.42 7.10 -17.82
N THR A 145 -9.80 5.85 -17.60
CA THR A 145 -10.75 5.48 -16.55
C THR A 145 -10.10 4.48 -15.61
N VAL A 146 -10.13 4.77 -14.32
CA VAL A 146 -9.71 3.83 -13.27
C VAL A 146 -10.95 3.31 -12.56
N ALA A 147 -11.14 2.00 -12.59
CA ALA A 147 -12.16 1.32 -11.81
C ALA A 147 -11.50 0.73 -10.56
N VAL A 148 -12.06 1.02 -9.42
CA VAL A 148 -11.63 0.43 -8.14
C VAL A 148 -12.75 -0.48 -7.66
N GLU A 149 -12.45 -1.75 -7.49
CA GLU A 149 -13.36 -2.74 -6.91
C GLU A 149 -12.85 -3.16 -5.55
N TYR A 150 -13.70 -3.01 -4.53
CA TYR A 150 -13.49 -3.64 -3.24
C TYR A 150 -14.17 -5.01 -3.28
N ALA A 151 -13.46 -6.02 -3.76
CA ALA A 151 -14.01 -7.35 -3.97
C ALA A 151 -14.60 -7.95 -2.68
N GLU A 152 -15.74 -8.60 -2.80
CA GLU A 152 -16.28 -9.41 -1.71
C GLU A 152 -15.38 -10.61 -1.45
N GLY A 153 -14.98 -10.81 -0.20
CA GLY A 153 -14.26 -12.02 0.19
C GLY A 153 -15.14 -13.27 0.00
N ASN A 154 -14.57 -14.34 -0.53
CA ASN A 154 -15.25 -15.63 -0.77
C ASN A 154 -15.66 -16.37 0.51
N SER A 155 -15.86 -15.67 1.63
CA SER A 155 -16.16 -16.28 2.94
C SER A 155 -17.55 -16.92 3.06
N LYS A 156 -18.41 -16.76 2.05
CA LYS A 156 -19.69 -17.45 1.96
C LYS A 156 -19.64 -18.54 0.90
N GLY A 157 -19.24 -19.75 1.30
CA GLY A 157 -19.55 -20.94 0.51
C GLY A 157 -21.04 -20.97 0.18
N LYS A 158 -21.42 -21.57 -0.97
CA LYS A 158 -22.81 -21.65 -1.50
C LYS A 158 -23.90 -22.07 -0.49
N ASN A 159 -23.55 -22.49 0.71
CA ASN A 159 -24.47 -22.98 1.76
C ASN A 159 -24.29 -22.27 3.12
N GLY A 160 -23.69 -21.07 3.18
CA GLY A 160 -23.54 -20.33 4.44
C GLY A 160 -22.57 -20.97 5.47
N LYS A 161 -21.93 -22.08 5.14
CA LYS A 161 -20.89 -22.69 5.97
C LYS A 161 -19.54 -22.08 5.61
N LYS A 162 -18.72 -21.73 6.63
CA LYS A 162 -17.32 -21.33 6.45
C LYS A 162 -16.64 -22.40 5.60
N SER A 163 -16.28 -22.09 4.35
CA SER A 163 -15.75 -23.08 3.38
C SER A 163 -14.25 -23.32 3.54
N ASP A 164 -13.58 -22.61 4.44
CA ASP A 164 -12.13 -22.71 4.59
C ASP A 164 -11.74 -23.57 5.77
N THR A 165 -11.51 -24.85 5.48
CA THR A 165 -11.01 -25.84 6.45
C THR A 165 -9.67 -25.37 7.07
N TYR A 166 -8.85 -24.63 6.32
CA TYR A 166 -7.53 -24.16 6.77
C TYR A 166 -7.58 -22.89 7.65
N PHE A 167 -8.70 -22.16 7.68
CA PHE A 167 -8.90 -20.94 8.47
C PHE A 167 -9.97 -21.10 9.55
N ALA A 168 -10.23 -22.34 9.98
CA ALA A 168 -11.24 -22.66 11.00
C ALA A 168 -10.81 -22.29 12.44
N PHE A 169 -9.60 -21.74 12.61
CA PHE A 169 -9.13 -21.27 13.90
C PHE A 169 -9.93 -20.05 14.38
N ASP A 170 -10.32 -20.07 15.66
CA ASP A 170 -10.99 -18.92 16.29
C ASP A 170 -9.97 -17.82 16.61
N ASN A 171 -9.56 -17.10 15.57
CA ASN A 171 -8.62 -16.00 15.66
C ASN A 171 -9.21 -14.78 14.92
N PRO A 172 -9.47 -13.66 15.64
CA PRO A 172 -10.02 -12.45 15.04
C PRO A 172 -9.22 -11.92 13.84
N LYS A 173 -7.89 -12.05 13.86
CA LYS A 173 -7.03 -11.62 12.73
C LYS A 173 -7.27 -12.46 11.47
N LEU A 174 -7.48 -13.78 11.62
CA LEU A 174 -7.79 -14.65 10.49
C LEU A 174 -9.19 -14.35 9.93
N SER A 175 -10.15 -14.05 10.79
CA SER A 175 -11.49 -13.61 10.35
C SER A 175 -11.46 -12.31 9.56
N MET A 176 -10.56 -11.38 9.87
CA MET A 176 -10.36 -10.15 9.10
C MET A 176 -9.76 -10.45 7.72
N ILE A 177 -8.72 -11.28 7.65
CA ILE A 177 -8.06 -11.66 6.39
C ILE A 177 -9.05 -12.36 5.45
N THR A 178 -9.83 -13.31 5.96
CA THR A 178 -10.81 -14.07 5.15
C THR A 178 -12.09 -13.28 4.86
N GLY A 179 -12.42 -12.29 5.69
CA GLY A 179 -13.59 -11.42 5.53
C GLY A 179 -13.41 -10.23 4.59
N GLY A 180 -12.19 -10.00 4.08
CA GLY A 180 -11.88 -8.87 3.20
C GLY A 180 -11.89 -7.51 3.92
N ALA A 181 -11.88 -7.48 5.27
CA ALA A 181 -11.78 -6.23 6.02
C ALA A 181 -10.34 -5.70 6.01
N TRP A 182 -10.19 -4.36 6.08
CA TRP A 182 -8.89 -3.75 6.26
C TRP A 182 -8.24 -4.23 7.55
N GLU A 183 -7.00 -4.62 7.46
CA GLU A 183 -6.23 -5.09 8.61
C GLU A 183 -5.75 -3.89 9.44
N ILE A 184 -6.07 -3.85 10.73
CA ILE A 184 -5.63 -2.80 11.67
C ILE A 184 -4.89 -3.47 12.83
N ASP A 185 -3.68 -2.99 13.15
CA ASP A 185 -2.96 -3.44 14.32
C ASP A 185 -3.53 -2.83 15.61
N ILE A 186 -3.21 -3.46 16.74
CA ILE A 186 -3.54 -2.93 18.06
C ILE A 186 -2.39 -2.02 18.49
N TYR A 187 -2.73 -0.77 18.78
CA TYR A 187 -1.78 0.26 19.22
C TYR A 187 -1.95 0.59 20.70
N PRO A 188 -0.89 1.08 21.38
CA PRO A 188 -0.97 1.44 22.79
C PRO A 188 -1.93 2.61 22.99
N HIS A 189 -2.90 2.42 23.86
CA HIS A 189 -3.82 3.48 24.32
C HIS A 189 -3.23 4.24 25.50
N CYS A 190 -3.71 5.47 25.75
CA CYS A 190 -3.22 6.31 26.82
C CYS A 190 -3.39 5.61 28.19
N PRO A 191 -2.31 5.35 28.93
CA PRO A 191 -2.37 4.58 30.18
C PRO A 191 -2.94 5.38 31.35
N HIS A 192 -2.92 6.71 31.27
CA HIS A 192 -3.26 7.60 32.37
C HIS A 192 -4.18 8.74 31.95
N LYS A 193 -5.14 9.09 32.82
CA LYS A 193 -5.89 10.32 32.65
C LYS A 193 -4.99 11.51 33.03
N TYR A 194 -5.01 12.56 32.22
CA TYR A 194 -4.28 13.79 32.45
C TYR A 194 -5.21 15.01 32.31
N LYS A 195 -4.76 16.16 32.72
CA LYS A 195 -5.51 17.43 32.67
C LYS A 195 -4.86 18.35 31.63
N PRO A 196 -5.58 19.35 31.10
CA PRO A 196 -5.00 20.32 30.17
C PRO A 196 -3.72 21.01 30.66
N LYS A 197 -3.58 21.22 31.96
CA LYS A 197 -2.38 21.81 32.57
C LYS A 197 -1.14 20.93 32.52
N ASP A 198 -1.32 19.63 32.31
CA ASP A 198 -0.24 18.64 32.22
C ASP A 198 0.33 18.57 30.81
N VAL A 199 -0.31 19.23 29.83
CA VAL A 199 0.18 19.34 28.45
C VAL A 199 1.26 20.43 28.40
N VAL A 200 2.49 20.04 28.10
CA VAL A 200 3.66 20.94 28.11
C VAL A 200 3.82 21.65 26.78
N PHE A 201 3.52 20.96 25.69
CA PHE A 201 3.44 21.51 24.34
C PHE A 201 2.68 20.57 23.39
N THR A 202 2.30 21.12 22.23
CA THR A 202 1.56 20.40 21.21
C THR A 202 2.32 20.51 19.88
N TYR A 203 2.29 19.46 19.08
CA TYR A 203 2.74 19.44 17.71
C TYR A 203 1.73 18.68 16.85
N PHE A 204 1.89 18.70 15.52
CA PHE A 204 0.90 18.12 14.61
C PHE A 204 1.55 17.16 13.63
N ILE A 205 0.75 16.19 13.18
CA ILE A 205 1.07 15.32 12.05
C ILE A 205 -0.03 15.49 11.02
N MET A 206 0.34 15.84 9.80
CA MET A 206 -0.55 15.93 8.65
C MET A 206 -0.17 14.85 7.65
N PHE A 207 -1.07 13.92 7.40
CA PHE A 207 -0.81 12.77 6.54
C PHE A 207 -2.08 12.32 5.84
N ASN A 208 -2.08 12.36 4.49
CA ASN A 208 -3.14 11.79 3.66
C ASN A 208 -4.54 12.33 4.03
N ASP A 209 -4.66 13.68 4.09
CA ASP A 209 -5.85 14.44 4.48
C ASP A 209 -6.28 14.29 5.95
N GLU A 210 -5.51 13.56 6.74
CA GLU A 210 -5.72 13.44 8.18
C GLU A 210 -4.85 14.45 8.93
N LEU A 211 -5.45 15.17 9.86
CA LEU A 211 -4.75 16.07 10.78
C LEU A 211 -4.81 15.49 12.19
N LEU A 212 -3.63 15.22 12.75
CA LEU A 212 -3.48 14.69 14.09
C LEU A 212 -2.88 15.74 15.02
N GLN A 213 -3.44 15.86 16.22
CA GLN A 213 -2.87 16.63 17.33
C GLN A 213 -2.10 15.69 18.24
N CYS A 214 -0.87 16.08 18.54
CA CYS A 214 0.06 15.33 19.37
C CYS A 214 0.35 16.16 20.62
N GLU A 215 -0.19 15.76 21.77
CA GLU A 215 -0.02 16.43 23.05
C GLU A 215 1.11 15.78 23.82
N VAL A 216 2.17 16.52 24.10
CA VAL A 216 3.22 16.05 25.03
C VAL A 216 2.79 16.37 26.45
N VAL A 217 2.55 15.30 27.19
CA VAL A 217 2.02 15.33 28.54
C VAL A 217 3.15 15.02 29.53
N SER A 218 3.27 15.84 30.56
CA SER A 218 4.19 15.63 31.71
C SER A 218 3.38 15.53 32.97
N THR A 219 3.39 14.36 33.60
CA THR A 219 2.80 14.10 34.90
C THR A 219 3.90 13.91 35.94
N ASP A 220 3.55 13.79 37.19
CA ASP A 220 4.53 13.56 38.28
C ASP A 220 5.34 12.27 38.10
N ASN A 221 4.81 11.30 37.34
CA ASN A 221 5.39 9.97 37.20
C ASN A 221 5.94 9.65 35.79
N ASP A 222 5.50 10.36 34.77
CA ASP A 222 5.90 10.02 33.40
C ASP A 222 5.76 11.21 32.42
N ILE A 223 6.48 11.13 31.30
CA ILE A 223 6.33 12.03 30.16
C ILE A 223 6.09 11.20 28.90
N PHE A 224 5.04 11.54 28.16
CA PHE A 224 4.62 10.80 26.97
C PHE A 224 3.92 11.70 25.95
N THR A 225 3.71 11.20 24.74
CA THR A 225 2.86 11.85 23.73
C THR A 225 1.54 11.09 23.61
N PHE A 226 0.43 11.82 23.66
CA PHE A 226 -0.89 11.33 23.29
C PHE A 226 -1.33 11.91 21.96
N ILE A 227 -1.74 11.05 21.03
CA ILE A 227 -2.08 11.43 19.65
C ILE A 227 -3.56 11.12 19.38
N HIS A 228 -4.26 12.12 18.84
CA HIS A 228 -5.67 12.01 18.48
C HIS A 228 -5.98 12.83 17.22
N ARG A 229 -7.13 12.58 16.58
CA ARG A 229 -7.58 13.37 15.43
C ARG A 229 -7.89 14.81 15.86
N LYS A 230 -7.55 15.75 14.98
CA LYS A 230 -7.91 17.16 15.12
C LYS A 230 -8.89 17.54 14.02
N THR A 231 -10.09 17.93 14.43
CA THR A 231 -11.19 18.31 13.53
C THR A 231 -11.29 19.81 13.26
N THR A 232 -10.45 20.61 13.92
CA THR A 232 -10.40 22.07 13.74
C THR A 232 -9.04 22.48 13.18
N PRO A 233 -8.92 23.60 12.45
CA PRO A 233 -7.64 24.09 11.96
C PRO A 233 -6.60 24.29 13.09
N ILE A 234 -5.33 24.23 12.74
CA ILE A 234 -4.22 24.58 13.63
C ILE A 234 -4.33 26.08 13.91
N LYS A 235 -4.20 26.48 15.17
CA LYS A 235 -4.36 27.89 15.58
C LYS A 235 -3.17 28.77 15.19
N ASP A 236 -1.97 28.23 15.29
CA ASP A 236 -0.72 28.94 15.01
C ASP A 236 0.13 28.12 14.02
N GLU A 237 -0.39 27.98 12.81
CA GLU A 237 0.22 27.15 11.77
C GLU A 237 1.63 27.64 11.37
N ASP A 238 1.96 28.91 11.63
CA ASP A 238 3.25 29.48 11.28
C ASP A 238 4.34 29.19 12.33
N ASN A 239 3.98 28.87 13.57
CA ASN A 239 4.92 28.61 14.64
C ASN A 239 4.87 27.20 15.21
N ASP A 240 3.71 26.55 15.16
CA ASP A 240 3.55 25.18 15.64
C ASP A 240 4.35 24.19 14.78
N VAL A 241 4.99 23.20 15.41
CA VAL A 241 5.71 22.15 14.67
C VAL A 241 4.73 21.22 13.97
N ILE A 242 4.84 21.12 12.66
CA ILE A 242 3.99 20.28 11.82
C ILE A 242 4.85 19.27 11.07
N TYR A 243 4.55 18.00 11.25
CA TYR A 243 5.18 16.91 10.52
C TYR A 243 4.31 16.47 9.34
N SER A 244 4.87 16.49 8.13
CA SER A 244 4.16 16.10 6.90
C SER A 244 5.10 15.45 5.88
N PRO A 245 4.65 14.46 5.07
CA PRO A 245 5.42 13.98 3.93
C PRO A 245 5.48 15.01 2.80
N LEU A 246 4.52 15.95 2.73
CA LEU A 246 4.50 17.00 1.74
C LEU A 246 5.55 18.06 2.06
N TYR A 247 6.15 18.59 1.00
CA TYR A 247 7.13 19.68 1.14
C TYR A 247 6.40 21.01 1.44
N ASP A 248 6.90 21.72 2.45
CA ASP A 248 6.54 23.11 2.72
C ASP A 248 7.83 23.90 3.00
N SER A 249 7.89 25.15 2.57
CA SER A 249 9.08 26.01 2.72
C SER A 249 9.22 26.61 4.12
N ARG A 250 8.17 26.56 4.94
CA ARG A 250 8.16 27.11 6.31
C ARG A 250 9.08 26.30 7.23
N PRO A 251 9.88 26.95 8.08
CA PRO A 251 10.88 26.27 8.91
C PRO A 251 10.29 25.36 10.00
N ASN A 252 9.03 25.55 10.40
CA ASN A 252 8.31 24.76 11.37
C ASN A 252 7.67 23.51 10.75
N TRP A 253 7.60 23.42 9.41
CA TRP A 253 7.19 22.21 8.70
C TRP A 253 8.36 21.26 8.55
N LYS A 254 8.16 20.02 9.00
CA LYS A 254 9.20 18.99 9.07
C LYS A 254 8.73 17.72 8.40
N ARG A 255 9.64 17.05 7.72
CA ARG A 255 9.32 15.76 7.11
C ARG A 255 9.58 14.57 8.02
N LYS A 256 10.64 14.64 8.85
CA LYS A 256 11.15 13.47 9.58
C LYS A 256 11.24 13.75 11.08
N ILE A 257 10.54 12.96 11.89
CA ILE A 257 10.65 13.00 13.36
C ILE A 257 12.04 12.55 13.84
N ASN A 258 12.63 11.57 13.15
CA ASN A 258 13.93 11.00 13.52
C ASN A 258 15.16 11.83 13.07
N LYS A 259 14.96 12.99 12.44
CA LYS A 259 16.03 13.95 12.09
C LYS A 259 15.75 15.33 12.72
N PRO A 260 15.79 15.44 14.04
CA PRO A 260 15.47 16.69 14.73
C PRO A 260 16.52 17.76 14.49
N THR A 261 16.10 19.01 14.27
CA THR A 261 16.96 20.17 14.08
C THR A 261 16.94 21.15 15.25
N SER A 262 15.92 21.10 16.10
CA SER A 262 15.76 21.95 17.28
C SER A 262 15.75 21.15 18.58
N SER A 263 15.85 21.84 19.74
CA SER A 263 15.76 21.20 21.05
C SER A 263 14.36 20.62 21.31
N LEU A 264 13.31 21.25 20.80
CA LEU A 264 11.94 20.75 20.89
C LEU A 264 11.77 19.45 20.08
N GLU A 265 12.22 19.46 18.83
CA GLU A 265 12.19 18.27 17.97
C GLU A 265 12.98 17.09 18.54
N LYS A 266 14.12 17.37 19.23
CA LYS A 266 14.89 16.31 19.94
C LYS A 266 14.09 15.65 21.05
N LYS A 267 13.28 16.43 21.79
CA LYS A 267 12.39 15.88 22.83
C LYS A 267 11.30 14.99 22.19
N ILE A 268 10.68 15.45 21.09
CA ILE A 268 9.70 14.67 20.34
C ILE A 268 10.32 13.35 19.87
N ALA A 269 11.44 13.41 19.16
CA ALA A 269 12.14 12.23 18.65
C ALA A 269 12.51 11.23 19.74
N LEU A 270 12.90 11.73 20.91
CA LEU A 270 13.23 10.89 22.08
C LEU A 270 12.01 10.11 22.60
N LEU A 271 10.81 10.70 22.58
CA LEU A 271 9.58 10.01 22.99
C LEU A 271 9.24 8.87 22.04
N TYR A 272 9.41 9.07 20.72
CA TYR A 272 9.27 7.98 19.73
C TYR A 272 10.32 6.89 19.94
N ALA A 273 11.57 7.25 20.17
CA ALA A 273 12.66 6.28 20.40
C ALA A 273 12.49 5.47 21.70
N LYS A 274 11.71 5.97 22.66
CA LYS A 274 11.43 5.31 23.94
C LYS A 274 10.07 4.63 23.99
N ASP A 275 9.36 4.51 22.87
CA ASP A 275 8.00 3.96 22.79
C ASP A 275 7.00 4.63 23.75
N LYS A 276 7.18 5.95 24.02
CA LYS A 276 6.30 6.76 24.85
C LYS A 276 5.22 7.48 24.04
N ILE A 277 4.61 6.75 23.10
CA ILE A 277 3.58 7.24 22.19
C ILE A 277 2.31 6.44 22.39
N PHE A 278 1.21 7.14 22.66
CA PHE A 278 -0.11 6.56 22.89
C PHE A 278 -1.13 7.20 21.98
N TYR A 279 -2.16 6.45 21.62
CA TYR A 279 -3.13 6.83 20.61
C TYR A 279 -4.55 6.82 21.17
N SER A 280 -5.42 7.66 20.60
CA SER A 280 -6.85 7.67 20.94
C SER A 280 -7.57 6.38 20.52
N ASP A 281 -7.13 5.84 19.40
CA ASP A 281 -7.69 4.62 18.79
C ASP A 281 -6.67 3.97 17.85
N ASN A 282 -6.98 2.75 17.38
CA ASN A 282 -6.09 1.99 16.51
C ASN A 282 -5.93 2.61 15.11
N GLU A 283 -6.93 3.34 14.60
CA GLU A 283 -6.81 4.01 13.30
C GLU A 283 -5.80 5.15 13.36
N VAL A 284 -5.81 5.94 14.43
CA VAL A 284 -4.79 6.99 14.66
C VAL A 284 -3.39 6.37 14.73
N GLY A 285 -3.25 5.25 15.41
CA GLY A 285 -1.99 4.49 15.43
C GLY A 285 -1.54 4.06 14.04
N GLU A 286 -2.46 3.56 13.23
CA GLU A 286 -2.18 3.15 11.85
C GLU A 286 -1.78 4.33 10.94
N ILE A 287 -2.43 5.50 11.10
CA ILE A 287 -2.06 6.73 10.38
C ILE A 287 -0.62 7.13 10.72
N VAL A 288 -0.27 7.19 12.00
CA VAL A 288 1.09 7.57 12.44
C VAL A 288 2.13 6.56 11.96
N ARG A 289 1.84 5.26 12.02
CA ARG A 289 2.72 4.23 11.50
C ARG A 289 3.02 4.43 10.01
N ASN A 290 1.97 4.66 9.21
CA ASN A 290 2.14 4.88 7.78
C ASN A 290 2.91 6.18 7.49
N TYR A 291 2.62 7.27 8.22
CA TYR A 291 3.41 8.49 8.15
C TYR A 291 4.90 8.22 8.41
N LEU A 292 5.23 7.48 9.48
CA LEU A 292 6.63 7.14 9.82
C LEU A 292 7.30 6.30 8.73
N ILE A 293 6.58 5.35 8.13
CA ILE A 293 7.08 4.52 7.02
C ILE A 293 7.36 5.37 5.79
N TRP A 294 6.47 6.29 5.42
CA TRP A 294 6.63 7.15 4.25
C TRP A 294 7.77 8.15 4.43
N CYS A 295 7.89 8.72 5.63
CA CYS A 295 8.91 9.72 5.92
C CYS A 295 10.26 9.13 6.30
N GLY A 296 10.31 7.90 6.81
CA GLY A 296 11.55 7.22 7.22
C GLY A 296 12.47 6.83 6.07
N LYS A 297 11.92 6.64 4.88
CA LYS A 297 12.63 6.08 3.70
C LYS A 297 12.97 7.08 2.61
N SER A 298 12.76 8.38 2.80
CA SER A 298 13.25 9.29 1.75
C SER A 298 14.77 9.21 1.64
N SER A 299 15.20 8.94 0.42
CA SER A 299 16.56 9.00 -0.09
C SER A 299 17.40 10.08 0.58
N THR A 300 18.57 9.67 0.97
CA THR A 300 19.75 10.51 1.18
C THR A 300 19.95 11.43 -0.01
#